data_04e8b3854dea7f290311f0363cc9aac3
#
_entry.id   04e8b3854dea7f290311f0363cc9aac3
#
_cell.length_a   1.000
_cell.length_b   1.000
_cell.length_c   1.000
_cell.angle_alpha   90.00
_cell.angle_beta   90.00
_cell.angle_gamma   90.00
#
_symmetry.space_group_name_H-M   'P 1'
#
loop_
_entity.id
_entity.type
_entity.pdbx_description
1 polymer ?
#
loop_
_entity_poly.entity_id
_entity_poly.type
_entity_poly.pdbx_seq_one_letter_code
_entity_poly.pdbx_strand_id
1 'polypeptide(L)'
;MSCKILIADDEPNILISLEYLMKREGYAVSVARDGAEALETLRRERPTLVLLDVMMPTKTGFEVCQEVRADDDLKDTLILMLTAKGRDTDVAKGIALGANDYITKPFSTKELVQKVRELLAART
;
A
#
# COMPACT_ATOMS: atom_id res chain seq x y z
N MET A 1 -6.75 -18.70 6.46
CA MET A 1 -7.37 -17.36 6.58
C MET A 1 -6.81 -16.44 5.50
N SER A 2 -7.69 -15.66 4.89
CA SER A 2 -7.26 -14.71 3.88
C SER A 2 -6.60 -13.50 4.55
N CYS A 3 -5.49 -13.05 3.99
CA CYS A 3 -4.94 -11.75 4.37
C CYS A 3 -5.78 -10.66 3.73
N LYS A 4 -5.98 -9.56 4.44
CA LYS A 4 -6.69 -8.41 3.92
C LYS A 4 -5.70 -7.38 3.42
N ILE A 5 -5.91 -6.90 2.20
CA ILE A 5 -5.05 -5.91 1.55
C ILE A 5 -5.88 -4.69 1.19
N LEU A 6 -5.38 -3.52 1.54
CA LEU A 6 -5.95 -2.25 1.09
C LEU A 6 -5.12 -1.74 -0.08
N ILE A 7 -5.80 -1.26 -1.12
CA ILE A 7 -5.13 -0.62 -2.26
C ILE A 7 -5.55 0.84 -2.28
N ALA A 8 -4.59 1.74 -2.13
CA ALA A 8 -4.84 3.18 -2.09
C ALA A 8 -4.13 3.86 -3.25
N ASP A 9 -4.90 4.34 -4.22
CA ASP A 9 -4.39 4.99 -5.43
C ASP A 9 -5.52 5.84 -6.01
N ASP A 10 -5.21 6.99 -6.59
CA ASP A 10 -6.22 7.87 -7.17
C ASP A 10 -6.51 7.57 -8.64
N GLU A 11 -5.75 6.67 -9.27
CA GLU A 11 -5.97 6.28 -10.67
C GLU A 11 -6.93 5.10 -10.75
N PRO A 12 -8.15 5.28 -11.32
CA PRO A 12 -9.12 4.19 -11.36
C PRO A 12 -8.62 2.93 -12.07
N ASN A 13 -7.84 3.07 -13.13
CA ASN A 13 -7.32 1.93 -13.87
C ASN A 13 -6.35 1.10 -13.02
N ILE A 14 -5.53 1.76 -12.20
CA ILE A 14 -4.61 1.08 -11.30
C ILE A 14 -5.40 0.33 -10.23
N LEU A 15 -6.41 0.97 -9.64
CA LEU A 15 -7.25 0.32 -8.62
C LEU A 15 -7.91 -0.94 -9.16
N ILE A 16 -8.50 -0.86 -10.35
CA ILE A 16 -9.18 -2.01 -10.97
C ILE A 16 -8.19 -3.14 -11.22
N SER A 17 -7.03 -2.82 -11.78
CA SER A 17 -6.01 -3.82 -12.11
C SER A 17 -5.47 -4.49 -10.86
N LEU A 18 -5.13 -3.72 -9.84
CA LEU A 18 -4.57 -4.25 -8.61
C LEU A 18 -5.60 -5.04 -7.81
N GLU A 19 -6.84 -4.57 -7.78
CA GLU A 19 -7.92 -5.29 -7.10
C GLU A 19 -8.11 -6.67 -7.71
N TYR A 20 -8.21 -6.74 -9.04
CA TYR A 20 -8.33 -8.01 -9.74
C TYR A 20 -7.16 -8.95 -9.41
N LEU A 21 -5.94 -8.41 -9.51
CA LEU A 21 -4.72 -9.19 -9.30
C LEU A 21 -4.64 -9.76 -7.88
N MET A 22 -4.93 -8.95 -6.87
CA MET A 22 -4.84 -9.38 -5.48
C MET A 22 -5.94 -10.37 -5.12
N LYS A 23 -7.15 -10.18 -5.64
CA LYS A 23 -8.23 -11.16 -5.45
C LYS A 23 -7.88 -12.50 -6.07
N ARG A 24 -7.26 -12.47 -7.25
CA ARG A 24 -6.82 -13.71 -7.92
C ARG A 24 -5.80 -14.47 -7.09
N GLU A 25 -4.97 -13.75 -6.30
CA GLU A 25 -4.00 -14.37 -5.42
C GLU A 25 -4.61 -14.87 -4.11
N GLY A 26 -5.91 -14.70 -3.92
CA GLY A 26 -6.60 -15.23 -2.76
C GLY A 26 -6.74 -14.27 -1.59
N TYR A 27 -6.41 -12.99 -1.77
CA TYR A 27 -6.51 -12.00 -0.71
C TYR A 27 -7.89 -11.34 -0.68
N ALA A 28 -8.34 -10.92 0.51
CA ALA A 28 -9.49 -10.05 0.65
C ALA A 28 -9.01 -8.61 0.36
N VAL A 29 -9.75 -7.85 -0.44
CA VAL A 29 -9.29 -6.56 -0.94
C VAL A 29 -10.30 -5.45 -0.66
N SER A 30 -9.79 -4.30 -0.18
CA SER A 30 -10.52 -3.04 -0.11
C SER A 30 -9.76 -2.01 -0.93
N VAL A 31 -10.44 -0.97 -1.38
CA VAL A 31 -9.81 0.09 -2.17
C VAL A 31 -10.13 1.45 -1.57
N ALA A 32 -9.20 2.40 -1.75
CA ALA A 32 -9.36 3.79 -1.36
C ALA A 32 -8.80 4.67 -2.47
N ARG A 33 -9.42 5.81 -2.72
CA ARG A 33 -9.08 6.69 -3.85
C ARG A 33 -8.28 7.92 -3.45
N ASP A 34 -8.17 8.17 -2.17
CA ASP A 34 -7.36 9.29 -1.66
C ASP A 34 -6.83 8.94 -0.27
N GLY A 35 -5.97 9.82 0.25
CA GLY A 35 -5.30 9.56 1.50
C GLY A 35 -6.22 9.55 2.72
N ALA A 36 -7.23 10.43 2.75
CA ALA A 36 -8.19 10.46 3.85
C ALA A 36 -9.02 9.17 3.90
N GLU A 37 -9.51 8.73 2.73
CA GLU A 37 -10.24 7.46 2.62
C GLU A 37 -9.37 6.28 3.00
N ALA A 38 -8.08 6.32 2.62
CA ALA A 38 -7.14 5.26 2.98
C ALA A 38 -6.99 5.14 4.50
N LEU A 39 -6.82 6.27 5.20
CA LEU A 39 -6.70 6.25 6.67
C LEU A 39 -7.97 5.76 7.33
N GLU A 40 -9.12 6.22 6.85
CA GLU A 40 -10.41 5.78 7.38
C GLU A 40 -10.55 4.26 7.26
N THR A 41 -10.23 3.72 6.07
CA THR A 41 -10.31 2.29 5.83
C THR A 41 -9.31 1.52 6.67
N LEU A 42 -8.07 2.03 6.80
CA LEU A 42 -7.05 1.41 7.64
C LEU A 42 -7.53 1.29 9.09
N ARG A 43 -8.11 2.34 9.63
CA ARG A 43 -8.59 2.35 11.00
C ARG A 43 -9.80 1.44 11.22
N ARG A 44 -10.69 1.39 10.25
CA ARG A 44 -11.90 0.57 10.33
C ARG A 44 -11.62 -0.92 10.13
N GLU A 45 -10.80 -1.26 9.14
CA GLU A 45 -10.62 -2.64 8.72
C GLU A 45 -9.31 -3.28 9.18
N ARG A 46 -8.31 -2.46 9.51
CA ARG A 46 -6.99 -2.95 9.95
C ARG A 46 -6.42 -4.03 9.04
N PRO A 47 -6.20 -3.70 7.75
CA PRO A 47 -5.66 -4.69 6.81
C PRO A 47 -4.23 -5.11 7.20
N THR A 48 -3.82 -6.26 6.72
CA THR A 48 -2.47 -6.76 6.96
C THR A 48 -1.42 -5.96 6.19
N LEU A 49 -1.80 -5.52 4.97
CA LEU A 49 -0.89 -4.81 4.07
C LEU A 49 -1.64 -3.75 3.29
N VAL A 50 -0.99 -2.62 3.03
CA VAL A 50 -1.53 -1.58 2.16
C VAL A 50 -0.57 -1.32 1.00
N LEU A 51 -1.12 -1.31 -0.22
CA LEU A 51 -0.44 -0.83 -1.42
C LEU A 51 -0.77 0.65 -1.50
N LEU A 52 0.22 1.51 -1.33
CA LEU A 52 0.00 2.92 -1.03
C LEU A 52 0.70 3.82 -2.05
N ASP A 53 -0.08 4.49 -2.89
CA ASP A 53 0.46 5.46 -3.83
C ASP A 53 0.99 6.68 -3.09
N VAL A 54 2.10 7.22 -3.55
CA VAL A 54 2.73 8.39 -2.95
C VAL A 54 1.88 9.66 -3.21
N MET A 55 1.44 9.84 -4.45
CA MET A 55 0.77 11.07 -4.87
C MET A 55 -0.74 10.87 -4.94
N MET A 56 -1.44 11.27 -3.88
CA MET A 56 -2.90 11.18 -3.82
C MET A 56 -3.49 12.50 -3.31
N PRO A 57 -4.76 12.79 -3.68
CA PRO A 57 -5.48 13.93 -3.09
C PRO A 57 -5.68 13.74 -1.57
N THR A 58 -5.99 14.81 -0.91
CA THR A 58 -6.27 14.98 0.52
C THR A 58 -5.05 14.75 1.40
N LYS A 59 -4.48 13.55 1.37
CA LYS A 59 -3.22 13.24 2.07
C LYS A 59 -2.33 12.44 1.13
N THR A 60 -1.04 12.76 1.14
CA THR A 60 -0.06 11.97 0.36
C THR A 60 0.16 10.61 1.01
N GLY A 61 0.75 9.70 0.25
CA GLY A 61 1.16 8.41 0.82
C GLY A 61 2.13 8.57 1.97
N PHE A 62 2.99 9.59 1.94
CA PHE A 62 3.92 9.88 3.03
C PHE A 62 3.18 10.23 4.31
N GLU A 63 2.17 11.08 4.21
CA GLU A 63 1.35 11.48 5.37
C GLU A 63 0.60 10.28 5.95
N VAL A 64 0.03 9.45 5.08
CA VAL A 64 -0.66 8.23 5.52
C VAL A 64 0.31 7.31 6.25
N CYS A 65 1.51 7.11 5.70
CA CYS A 65 2.54 6.26 6.31
C CYS A 65 2.92 6.77 7.70
N GLN A 66 3.12 8.08 7.85
CA GLN A 66 3.43 8.67 9.15
C GLN A 66 2.33 8.43 10.17
N GLU A 67 1.08 8.63 9.78
CA GLU A 67 -0.05 8.43 10.69
C GLU A 67 -0.22 6.97 11.08
N VAL A 68 0.01 6.05 10.14
CA VAL A 68 -0.05 4.60 10.43
C VAL A 68 1.01 4.23 11.47
N ARG A 69 2.23 4.70 11.30
CA ARG A 69 3.33 4.37 12.23
C ARG A 69 3.17 5.02 13.59
N ALA A 70 2.44 6.12 13.68
CA ALA A 70 2.16 6.79 14.95
C ALA A 70 0.93 6.22 15.67
N ASP A 71 0.15 5.39 15.03
CA ASP A 71 -1.08 4.81 15.57
C ASP A 71 -0.78 3.41 16.13
N ASP A 72 -0.97 3.24 17.43
CA ASP A 72 -0.64 1.97 18.09
C ASP A 72 -1.40 0.77 17.50
N ASP A 73 -2.60 1.01 16.98
CA ASP A 73 -3.41 -0.05 16.38
C ASP A 73 -2.97 -0.41 14.96
N LEU A 74 -2.22 0.46 14.29
CA LEU A 74 -1.84 0.31 12.89
C LEU A 74 -0.33 0.19 12.67
N LYS A 75 0.47 0.41 13.69
CA LYS A 75 1.93 0.52 13.51
C LYS A 75 2.58 -0.72 12.89
N ASP A 76 1.94 -1.87 12.97
CA ASP A 76 2.47 -3.13 12.40
C ASP A 76 1.93 -3.44 11.00
N THR A 77 1.08 -2.57 10.46
CA THR A 77 0.57 -2.73 9.09
C THR A 77 1.74 -2.69 8.10
N LEU A 78 1.77 -3.63 7.18
CA LEU A 78 2.80 -3.63 6.13
C LEU A 78 2.47 -2.59 5.08
N ILE A 79 3.45 -1.78 4.71
CA ILE A 79 3.27 -0.71 3.72
C ILE A 79 4.19 -0.95 2.54
N LEU A 80 3.60 -1.13 1.36
CA LEU A 80 4.31 -1.20 0.09
C LEU A 80 3.97 0.05 -0.71
N MET A 81 4.96 0.96 -0.85
CA MET A 81 4.75 2.23 -1.56
C MET A 81 4.78 2.03 -3.06
N LEU A 82 3.86 2.70 -3.76
CA LEU A 82 3.83 2.74 -5.23
C LEU A 82 4.40 4.08 -5.66
N THR A 83 5.56 4.07 -6.30
CA THR A 83 6.27 5.30 -6.67
C THR A 83 6.38 5.46 -8.18
N ALA A 84 6.56 6.70 -8.65
CA ALA A 84 6.80 6.94 -10.07
C ALA A 84 8.26 6.65 -10.41
N LYS A 85 8.51 6.20 -11.62
CA LYS A 85 9.86 5.94 -12.12
C LYS A 85 10.70 7.24 -12.03
N GLY A 86 11.93 7.12 -11.56
CA GLY A 86 12.83 8.24 -11.45
C GLY A 86 12.66 9.07 -10.18
N ARG A 87 11.84 8.63 -9.25
CA ARG A 87 11.58 9.36 -8.00
C ARG A 87 12.35 8.75 -6.83
N ASP A 88 13.67 8.66 -6.95
CA ASP A 88 14.51 8.05 -5.92
C ASP A 88 14.41 8.75 -4.58
N THR A 89 14.22 10.07 -4.58
CA THR A 89 14.02 10.83 -3.33
C THR A 89 12.73 10.42 -2.63
N ASP A 90 11.67 10.10 -3.38
CA ASP A 90 10.41 9.63 -2.80
C ASP A 90 10.59 8.26 -2.18
N VAL A 91 11.37 7.38 -2.81
CA VAL A 91 11.68 6.05 -2.27
C VAL A 91 12.39 6.20 -0.92
N ALA A 92 13.46 7.02 -0.88
CA ALA A 92 14.22 7.23 0.35
C ALA A 92 13.35 7.82 1.45
N LYS A 93 12.49 8.79 1.10
CA LYS A 93 11.59 9.42 2.07
C LYS A 93 10.58 8.41 2.63
N GLY A 94 9.98 7.59 1.76
CA GLY A 94 9.01 6.58 2.18
C GLY A 94 9.62 5.57 3.15
N ILE A 95 10.79 5.05 2.82
CA ILE A 95 11.49 4.10 3.69
C ILE A 95 11.84 4.76 5.03
N ALA A 96 12.33 5.99 5.00
CA ALA A 96 12.67 6.73 6.23
C ALA A 96 11.44 6.95 7.12
N LEU A 97 10.25 7.10 6.53
CA LEU A 97 9.01 7.28 7.28
C LEU A 97 8.40 5.97 7.77
N GLY A 98 8.95 4.83 7.37
CA GLY A 98 8.52 3.55 7.89
C GLY A 98 7.86 2.61 6.88
N ALA A 99 7.91 2.91 5.58
CA ALA A 99 7.43 1.96 4.56
C ALA A 99 8.31 0.71 4.58
N ASN A 100 7.70 -0.44 4.36
CA ASN A 100 8.44 -1.72 4.38
C ASN A 100 9.20 -1.97 3.08
N ASP A 101 8.65 -1.48 1.96
CA ASP A 101 9.27 -1.65 0.66
C ASP A 101 8.59 -0.70 -0.32
N TYR A 102 9.02 -0.73 -1.56
CA TYR A 102 8.45 0.08 -2.63
C TYR A 102 8.43 -0.70 -3.92
N ILE A 103 7.61 -0.24 -4.86
CA ILE A 103 7.64 -0.74 -6.24
C ILE A 103 7.41 0.46 -7.16
N THR A 104 8.12 0.49 -8.28
CA THR A 104 8.09 1.61 -9.22
C THR A 104 7.04 1.38 -10.30
N LYS A 105 6.22 2.40 -10.58
CA LYS A 105 5.29 2.38 -11.71
C LYS A 105 6.03 2.79 -12.99
N PRO A 106 5.81 2.12 -14.12
CA PRO A 106 4.97 0.95 -14.29
C PRO A 106 5.67 -0.30 -13.75
N PHE A 107 4.89 -1.17 -13.12
CA PHE A 107 5.44 -2.41 -12.56
C PHE A 107 4.88 -3.62 -13.32
N SER A 108 5.61 -4.73 -13.26
CA SER A 108 5.09 -5.99 -13.78
C SER A 108 4.18 -6.64 -12.72
N THR A 109 3.16 -7.36 -13.18
CA THR A 109 2.28 -8.08 -12.25
C THR A 109 3.05 -9.11 -11.44
N LYS A 110 4.01 -9.78 -12.08
CA LYS A 110 4.85 -10.78 -11.42
C LYS A 110 5.66 -10.18 -10.28
N GLU A 111 6.29 -9.03 -10.52
CA GLU A 111 7.08 -8.35 -9.51
C GLU A 111 6.22 -7.92 -8.32
N LEU A 112 5.05 -7.37 -8.59
CA LEU A 112 4.14 -6.93 -7.53
C LEU A 112 3.68 -8.11 -6.68
N VAL A 113 3.23 -9.17 -7.32
CA VAL A 113 2.77 -10.38 -6.61
C VAL A 113 3.89 -10.92 -5.73
N GLN A 114 5.10 -10.97 -6.25
CA GLN A 114 6.23 -11.50 -5.49
C GLN A 114 6.56 -10.64 -4.27
N LYS A 115 6.59 -9.32 -4.43
CA LYS A 115 6.86 -8.43 -3.30
C LYS A 115 5.80 -8.56 -2.20
N VAL A 116 4.53 -8.65 -2.58
CA VAL A 116 3.44 -8.85 -1.63
C VAL A 116 3.63 -10.15 -0.87
N ARG A 117 3.91 -11.24 -1.58
CA ARG A 117 4.13 -12.54 -0.95
C ARG A 117 5.31 -12.52 0.03
N GLU A 118 6.41 -11.88 -0.37
CA GLU A 118 7.60 -11.80 0.48
C GLU A 118 7.31 -11.01 1.75
N LEU A 119 6.62 -9.88 1.64
CA LEU A 119 6.27 -9.07 2.81
C LEU A 119 5.36 -9.83 3.75
N LEU A 120 4.35 -10.51 3.23
CA LEU A 120 3.42 -11.27 4.05
C LEU A 120 4.10 -12.46 4.73
N ALA A 121 5.05 -13.11 4.05
CA ALA A 121 5.78 -14.25 4.62
C ALA A 121 6.74 -13.80 5.73
N ALA A 122 7.32 -12.63 5.61
CA ALA A 122 8.32 -12.13 6.56
C ALA A 122 7.73 -11.58 7.86
N ARG A 123 6.41 -11.36 7.92
CA ARG A 123 5.79 -10.70 9.06
C ARG A 123 5.58 -11.60 10.29
N THR A 124 5.79 -12.87 10.18
CA THR A 124 5.54 -13.82 11.30
C THR A 124 6.42 -13.58 12.52
#